data_2b1a9a38862772c7bec24fa439504ad3
#
_entry.id   2b1a9a38862772c7bec24fa439504ad3
#
_cell.length_a   1.000
_cell.length_b   1.000
_cell.length_c   1.000
_cell.angle_alpha   90.00
_cell.angle_beta   90.00
_cell.angle_gamma   90.00
#
_symmetry.space_group_name_H-M   'P 1'
#
loop_
_entity.id
_entity.type
_entity.pdbx_description
1 polymer ?
#
loop_
_entity_poly.entity_id
_entity_poly.type
_entity_poly.pdbx_seq_one_letter_code
_entity_poly.pdbx_strand_id
1 'polypeptide(L)'
;MTNKVSLDKSKIKFVLFEGVHQSALDTLHAAGYTNIDYYKKALDGDELKEAIKDAHFIGLRSRTHLTAEMIEAAPKLIAVGCFCIGTNQVDLNAAKARGIPVFNAPFSNTRSVAELVLGEILLLMRNVPQANAEVHRGIWNKSAAGSHEVRGKKLGIIGYGHIGSQLSIIAESLGMDVHFYDIENKLPLGNAKQVRSLEELLSSCDVVSLHVPELPSTKNLMNAERIAQLKQGAILINAARGTVVDIDALAQALKDGKIHGAAIDVFPIEPASINEEFVSPLREFDNVILTPHIGGSTAEAQENIGFEVAGKFVKYSDNGSTLSSVNFPEVSLPEHEGTKRLLHIHENRPGILNKLNQIFVEANLNIAAQYLQTDPKIGYVVVDVETNDASPLLAKLKEIDGTIRARVLY
;
A
#
# COMPACT_ATOMS: atom_id res chain seq x y z
N MET A 1 -10.02 41.00 13.43
CA MET A 1 -9.72 39.63 13.83
C MET A 1 -10.61 38.76 12.98
N THR A 2 -10.08 38.09 11.95
CA THR A 2 -10.83 37.16 11.12
C THR A 2 -11.20 35.96 11.98
N ASN A 3 -12.50 35.62 12.10
CA ASN A 3 -12.96 34.42 12.79
C ASN A 3 -12.37 33.20 12.08
N LYS A 4 -11.38 32.57 12.72
CA LYS A 4 -10.77 31.37 12.24
C LYS A 4 -11.76 30.21 12.43
N VAL A 5 -12.26 29.60 11.34
CA VAL A 5 -13.25 28.52 11.36
C VAL A 5 -12.58 27.14 11.31
N SER A 6 -11.37 27.06 10.78
CA SER A 6 -10.55 25.85 10.81
C SER A 6 -9.86 25.70 12.18
N LEU A 7 -9.60 24.46 12.58
CA LEU A 7 -8.92 24.17 13.83
C LEU A 7 -7.44 24.59 13.72
N ASP A 8 -6.93 25.26 14.76
CA ASP A 8 -5.50 25.59 14.84
C ASP A 8 -4.65 24.30 14.74
N LYS A 9 -3.55 24.33 13.97
CA LYS A 9 -2.68 23.19 13.76
C LYS A 9 -2.17 22.57 15.06
N SER A 10 -1.92 23.39 16.10
CA SER A 10 -1.52 22.91 17.42
C SER A 10 -2.59 22.09 18.15
N LYS A 11 -3.85 22.21 17.74
CA LYS A 11 -4.99 21.46 18.31
C LYS A 11 -5.34 20.22 17.51
N ILE A 12 -4.79 20.07 16.31
CA ILE A 12 -4.99 18.88 15.48
C ILE A 12 -4.11 17.76 16.02
N LYS A 13 -4.74 16.72 16.57
CA LYS A 13 -4.05 15.61 17.21
C LYS A 13 -3.78 14.48 16.20
N PHE A 14 -2.50 14.14 16.08
CA PHE A 14 -2.03 12.95 15.40
C PHE A 14 -1.71 11.85 16.40
N VAL A 15 -2.05 10.61 16.08
CA VAL A 15 -1.66 9.43 16.87
C VAL A 15 -0.99 8.45 15.93
N LEU A 16 0.31 8.21 16.14
CA LEU A 16 1.13 7.38 15.28
C LEU A 16 1.58 6.12 16.03
N PHE A 17 1.34 4.95 15.44
CA PHE A 17 1.62 3.65 16.04
C PHE A 17 2.78 2.91 15.35
N GLU A 18 3.28 1.87 16.01
CA GLU A 18 4.21 0.87 15.48
C GLU A 18 5.57 1.45 15.06
N GLY A 19 6.00 2.52 15.71
CA GLY A 19 7.31 3.08 15.45
C GLY A 19 7.49 3.54 14.00
N VAL A 20 6.50 4.24 13.42
CA VAL A 20 6.66 4.87 12.09
C VAL A 20 7.95 5.68 12.06
N HIS A 21 8.59 5.75 10.89
CA HIS A 21 9.90 6.37 10.74
C HIS A 21 9.90 7.86 11.15
N GLN A 22 11.03 8.34 11.68
CA GLN A 22 11.20 9.74 12.16
C GLN A 22 10.84 10.78 11.11
N SER A 23 11.08 10.48 9.81
CA SER A 23 10.70 11.37 8.70
C SER A 23 9.23 11.77 8.70
N ALA A 24 8.33 10.91 9.22
CA ALA A 24 6.92 11.26 9.35
C ALA A 24 6.69 12.36 10.39
N LEU A 25 7.35 12.28 11.54
CA LEU A 25 7.27 13.32 12.57
C LEU A 25 7.89 14.63 12.08
N ASP A 26 9.06 14.53 11.42
CA ASP A 26 9.76 15.69 10.87
C ASP A 26 8.89 16.41 9.83
N THR A 27 8.22 15.67 8.95
CA THR A 27 7.29 16.22 7.96
C THR A 27 6.11 16.94 8.62
N LEU A 28 5.50 16.32 9.64
CA LEU A 28 4.39 16.94 10.38
C LEU A 28 4.83 18.19 11.15
N HIS A 29 5.97 18.13 11.83
CA HIS A 29 6.53 19.27 12.55
C HIS A 29 6.88 20.42 11.61
N ALA A 30 7.51 20.14 10.46
CA ALA A 30 7.83 21.14 9.45
C ALA A 30 6.57 21.83 8.90
N ALA A 31 5.44 21.11 8.83
CA ALA A 31 4.15 21.67 8.45
C ALA A 31 3.41 22.40 9.60
N GLY A 32 4.00 22.46 10.81
CA GLY A 32 3.46 23.17 11.98
C GLY A 32 2.52 22.35 12.87
N TYR A 33 2.48 21.01 12.70
CA TYR A 33 1.71 20.13 13.58
C TYR A 33 2.59 19.69 14.75
N THR A 34 2.19 20.02 15.97
CA THR A 34 2.98 19.76 17.19
C THR A 34 2.31 18.81 18.16
N ASN A 35 1.01 18.54 18.00
CA ASN A 35 0.24 17.67 18.89
C ASN A 35 0.26 16.22 18.34
N ILE A 36 1.33 15.49 18.66
CA ILE A 36 1.59 14.15 18.12
C ILE A 36 1.86 13.17 19.26
N ASP A 37 0.97 12.20 19.43
CA ASP A 37 1.23 11.02 20.27
C ASP A 37 1.91 9.95 19.43
N TYR A 38 3.04 9.44 19.91
CA TYR A 38 3.86 8.47 19.20
C TYR A 38 4.09 7.20 20.01
N TYR A 39 3.64 6.08 19.48
CA TYR A 39 3.76 4.76 20.09
C TYR A 39 4.72 3.88 19.29
N LYS A 40 5.73 3.29 19.96
CA LYS A 40 6.69 2.37 19.31
C LYS A 40 6.11 0.98 19.03
N LYS A 41 4.99 0.65 19.68
CA LYS A 41 4.31 -0.66 19.54
C LYS A 41 2.94 -0.51 18.88
N ALA A 42 2.39 -1.63 18.40
CA ALA A 42 0.98 -1.74 18.09
C ALA A 42 0.15 -1.70 19.38
N LEU A 43 -1.06 -1.17 19.31
CA LEU A 43 -2.05 -1.24 20.38
C LEU A 43 -3.30 -1.96 19.87
N ASP A 44 -4.06 -2.55 20.79
CA ASP A 44 -5.34 -3.21 20.53
C ASP A 44 -6.35 -2.99 21.66
N GLY A 45 -7.56 -3.47 21.47
CA GLY A 45 -8.62 -3.44 22.48
C GLY A 45 -8.84 -2.08 23.11
N ASP A 46 -8.99 -2.04 24.44
CA ASP A 46 -9.30 -0.83 25.17
C ASP A 46 -8.14 0.17 25.23
N GLU A 47 -6.87 -0.30 25.16
CA GLU A 47 -5.70 0.58 25.06
C GLU A 47 -5.74 1.39 23.76
N LEU A 48 -6.10 0.75 22.65
CA LEU A 48 -6.23 1.44 21.37
C LEU A 48 -7.37 2.44 21.39
N LYS A 49 -8.57 2.07 21.90
CA LYS A 49 -9.73 2.98 22.03
C LYS A 49 -9.38 4.24 22.81
N GLU A 50 -8.71 4.08 23.96
CA GLU A 50 -8.30 5.21 24.78
C GLU A 50 -7.31 6.12 24.07
N ALA A 51 -6.34 5.55 23.35
CA ALA A 51 -5.33 6.32 22.61
C ALA A 51 -5.93 7.15 21.46
N ILE A 52 -6.97 6.63 20.79
CA ILE A 52 -7.52 7.25 19.55
C ILE A 52 -8.76 8.12 19.81
N LYS A 53 -9.36 8.11 20.99
CA LYS A 53 -10.65 8.81 21.28
C LYS A 53 -10.68 10.28 20.87
N ASP A 54 -9.56 10.97 20.95
CA ASP A 54 -9.40 12.39 20.59
C ASP A 54 -8.58 12.62 19.31
N ALA A 55 -8.19 11.56 18.61
CA ALA A 55 -7.36 11.63 17.42
C ALA A 55 -8.11 12.30 16.25
N HIS A 56 -7.43 13.18 15.53
CA HIS A 56 -7.87 13.72 14.25
C HIS A 56 -7.25 12.93 13.10
N PHE A 57 -6.01 12.50 13.25
CA PHE A 57 -5.28 11.66 12.29
C PHE A 57 -4.70 10.45 13.01
N ILE A 58 -4.84 9.28 12.41
CA ILE A 58 -4.26 8.04 12.91
C ILE A 58 -3.30 7.50 11.85
N GLY A 59 -2.03 7.31 12.25
CA GLY A 59 -1.02 6.63 11.45
C GLY A 59 -0.68 5.27 12.06
N LEU A 60 -0.70 4.22 11.23
CA LEU A 60 -0.40 2.85 11.66
C LEU A 60 0.40 2.10 10.59
N ARG A 61 0.96 0.95 10.94
CA ARG A 61 1.60 0.06 9.97
C ARG A 61 0.71 -1.17 9.73
N SER A 62 1.22 -2.38 9.95
CA SER A 62 0.54 -3.61 9.56
C SER A 62 -0.13 -4.38 10.71
N ARG A 63 0.14 -4.02 11.97
CA ARG A 63 -0.29 -4.79 13.16
C ARG A 63 -1.45 -4.16 13.92
N THR A 64 -1.59 -2.84 13.92
CA THR A 64 -2.71 -2.16 14.57
C THR A 64 -3.94 -2.25 13.67
N HIS A 65 -5.05 -2.78 14.17
CA HIS A 65 -6.27 -2.97 13.39
C HIS A 65 -7.31 -1.91 13.73
N LEU A 66 -7.73 -1.13 12.73
CA LEU A 66 -8.84 -0.18 12.83
C LEU A 66 -10.11 -0.80 12.26
N THR A 67 -10.79 -1.56 13.09
CA THR A 67 -12.13 -2.11 12.80
C THR A 67 -13.19 -1.00 12.80
N ALA A 68 -14.42 -1.32 12.35
CA ALA A 68 -15.56 -0.39 12.43
C ALA A 68 -15.75 0.15 13.86
N GLU A 69 -15.65 -0.72 14.88
CA GLU A 69 -15.75 -0.36 16.29
C GLU A 69 -14.68 0.66 16.73
N MET A 70 -13.42 0.45 16.31
CA MET A 70 -12.32 1.37 16.60
C MET A 70 -12.51 2.72 15.92
N ILE A 71 -13.00 2.72 14.67
CA ILE A 71 -13.31 3.95 13.94
C ILE A 71 -14.44 4.71 14.64
N GLU A 72 -15.46 4.04 15.17
CA GLU A 72 -16.53 4.65 15.96
C GLU A 72 -16.02 5.25 17.28
N ALA A 73 -15.06 4.61 17.92
CA ALA A 73 -14.43 5.10 19.14
C ALA A 73 -13.59 6.39 18.94
N ALA A 74 -13.33 6.79 17.69
CA ALA A 74 -12.60 8.02 17.33
C ALA A 74 -13.52 9.05 16.66
N PRO A 75 -14.39 9.76 17.41
CA PRO A 75 -15.41 10.67 16.83
C PRO A 75 -14.83 11.87 16.08
N LYS A 76 -13.61 12.28 16.42
CA LYS A 76 -12.91 13.42 15.79
C LYS A 76 -12.07 13.01 14.58
N LEU A 77 -11.99 11.72 14.25
CA LEU A 77 -11.11 11.22 13.21
C LEU A 77 -11.42 11.82 11.84
N ILE A 78 -10.40 12.35 11.18
CA ILE A 78 -10.47 13.05 9.89
C ILE A 78 -9.87 12.19 8.77
N ALA A 79 -8.74 11.53 9.03
CA ALA A 79 -8.09 10.66 8.06
C ALA A 79 -7.26 9.57 8.76
N VAL A 80 -6.98 8.49 8.01
CA VAL A 80 -6.11 7.38 8.42
C VAL A 80 -4.97 7.25 7.42
N GLY A 81 -3.75 6.96 7.89
CA GLY A 81 -2.59 6.67 7.07
C GLY A 81 -1.99 5.31 7.42
N CYS A 82 -1.92 4.44 6.42
CA CYS A 82 -1.18 3.19 6.50
C CYS A 82 0.25 3.45 6.06
N PHE A 83 1.21 3.42 7.00
CA PHE A 83 2.64 3.57 6.72
C PHE A 83 3.23 2.26 6.16
N CYS A 84 2.58 1.76 5.10
CA CYS A 84 2.90 0.54 4.35
C CYS A 84 2.09 0.54 3.03
N ILE A 85 2.23 -0.52 2.21
CA ILE A 85 1.41 -0.69 0.98
C ILE A 85 0.01 -1.20 1.34
N GLY A 86 -0.07 -2.26 2.16
CA GLY A 86 -1.33 -2.92 2.53
C GLY A 86 -2.26 -2.04 3.36
N THR A 87 -3.56 -2.24 3.20
CA THR A 87 -4.61 -1.54 3.96
C THR A 87 -5.62 -2.48 4.61
N ASN A 88 -5.31 -3.77 4.65
CA ASN A 88 -6.20 -4.84 5.17
C ASN A 88 -6.52 -4.65 6.65
N GLN A 89 -5.66 -3.95 7.39
CA GLN A 89 -5.79 -3.63 8.81
C GLN A 89 -6.78 -2.50 9.10
N VAL A 90 -7.38 -1.86 8.07
CA VAL A 90 -8.37 -0.79 8.22
C VAL A 90 -9.68 -1.19 7.57
N ASP A 91 -10.79 -1.05 8.27
CA ASP A 91 -12.13 -1.17 7.68
C ASP A 91 -12.41 0.03 6.76
N LEU A 92 -12.08 -0.15 5.47
CA LEU A 92 -12.22 0.88 4.45
C LEU A 92 -13.67 1.32 4.23
N ASN A 93 -14.65 0.42 4.42
CA ASN A 93 -16.06 0.73 4.26
C ASN A 93 -16.58 1.56 5.43
N ALA A 94 -16.24 1.20 6.65
CA ALA A 94 -16.59 1.98 7.83
C ALA A 94 -15.95 3.38 7.79
N ALA A 95 -14.68 3.48 7.40
CA ALA A 95 -14.00 4.76 7.21
C ALA A 95 -14.71 5.63 6.15
N LYS A 96 -15.02 5.06 4.97
CA LYS A 96 -15.76 5.75 3.89
C LYS A 96 -17.13 6.24 4.36
N ALA A 97 -17.92 5.41 5.05
CA ALA A 97 -19.24 5.76 5.54
C ALA A 97 -19.22 6.97 6.49
N ARG A 98 -18.09 7.22 7.18
CA ARG A 98 -17.88 8.37 8.04
C ARG A 98 -17.16 9.55 7.37
N GLY A 99 -16.94 9.49 6.06
CA GLY A 99 -16.22 10.52 5.32
C GLY A 99 -14.75 10.64 5.73
N ILE A 100 -14.08 9.50 5.98
CA ILE A 100 -12.68 9.42 6.40
C ILE A 100 -11.86 8.80 5.28
N PRO A 101 -11.03 9.58 4.56
CA PRO A 101 -10.09 9.02 3.59
C PRO A 101 -8.98 8.24 4.29
N VAL A 102 -8.58 7.14 3.64
CA VAL A 102 -7.46 6.29 4.04
C VAL A 102 -6.36 6.42 3.00
N PHE A 103 -5.16 6.75 3.44
CA PHE A 103 -3.96 6.87 2.62
C PHE A 103 -3.00 5.72 2.90
N ASN A 104 -2.17 5.38 1.93
CA ASN A 104 -1.07 4.43 2.08
C ASN A 104 0.17 4.90 1.32
N ALA A 105 1.23 4.09 1.31
CA ALA A 105 2.46 4.34 0.55
C ALA A 105 2.67 3.22 -0.48
N PRO A 106 2.00 3.27 -1.65
CA PRO A 106 2.02 2.16 -2.60
C PRO A 106 3.34 2.02 -3.37
N PHE A 107 4.22 3.03 -3.35
CA PHE A 107 5.39 3.09 -4.24
C PHE A 107 6.73 3.25 -3.51
N SER A 108 6.73 3.63 -2.25
CA SER A 108 7.93 4.01 -1.49
C SER A 108 8.91 2.86 -1.22
N ASN A 109 8.49 1.62 -1.36
CA ASN A 109 9.34 0.43 -1.18
C ASN A 109 9.60 -0.35 -2.48
N THR A 110 9.21 0.20 -3.63
CA THR A 110 9.34 -0.46 -4.95
C THR A 110 10.76 -0.96 -5.20
N ARG A 111 11.74 -0.12 -4.95
CA ARG A 111 13.16 -0.44 -5.18
C ARG A 111 13.64 -1.54 -4.24
N SER A 112 13.27 -1.48 -2.96
CA SER A 112 13.66 -2.47 -1.96
C SER A 112 13.21 -3.87 -2.32
N VAL A 113 11.94 -4.02 -2.74
CA VAL A 113 11.41 -5.33 -3.17
C VAL A 113 12.12 -5.82 -4.44
N ALA A 114 12.33 -4.95 -5.43
CA ALA A 114 13.01 -5.34 -6.67
C ALA A 114 14.46 -5.80 -6.42
N GLU A 115 15.17 -5.15 -5.50
CA GLU A 115 16.54 -5.54 -5.13
C GLU A 115 16.58 -6.87 -4.34
N LEU A 116 15.66 -7.08 -3.40
CA LEU A 116 15.56 -8.36 -2.70
C LEU A 116 15.34 -9.50 -3.69
N VAL A 117 14.34 -9.37 -4.56
CA VAL A 117 14.01 -10.39 -5.58
C VAL A 117 15.19 -10.66 -6.50
N LEU A 118 15.92 -9.62 -6.95
CA LEU A 118 17.11 -9.82 -7.78
C LEU A 118 18.20 -10.57 -7.02
N GLY A 119 18.44 -10.25 -5.75
CA GLY A 119 19.37 -10.95 -4.88
C GLY A 119 18.98 -12.43 -4.73
N GLU A 120 17.72 -12.74 -4.50
CA GLU A 120 17.18 -14.09 -4.39
C GLU A 120 17.36 -14.89 -5.69
N ILE A 121 17.12 -14.26 -6.86
CA ILE A 121 17.41 -14.87 -8.16
C ILE A 121 18.86 -15.31 -8.26
N LEU A 122 19.80 -14.43 -7.93
CA LEU A 122 21.23 -14.70 -8.00
C LEU A 122 21.64 -15.83 -7.06
N LEU A 123 21.15 -15.80 -5.82
CA LEU A 123 21.43 -16.81 -4.81
C LEU A 123 20.91 -18.20 -5.20
N LEU A 124 19.67 -18.26 -5.70
CA LEU A 124 19.03 -19.53 -6.10
C LEU A 124 19.65 -20.11 -7.39
N MET A 125 19.95 -19.27 -8.39
CA MET A 125 20.65 -19.69 -9.61
C MET A 125 22.05 -20.28 -9.33
N ARG A 126 22.67 -19.90 -8.21
CA ARG A 126 23.99 -20.37 -7.78
C ARG A 126 23.93 -21.45 -6.69
N ASN A 127 22.76 -21.94 -6.31
CA ASN A 127 22.55 -22.90 -5.21
C ASN A 127 23.15 -22.44 -3.86
N VAL A 128 23.26 -21.13 -3.64
CA VAL A 128 23.89 -20.60 -2.43
C VAL A 128 23.15 -21.00 -1.15
N PRO A 129 21.81 -20.97 -1.08
CA PRO A 129 21.10 -21.36 0.14
C PRO A 129 21.43 -22.77 0.59
N GLN A 130 21.35 -23.77 -0.31
CA GLN A 130 21.69 -25.16 -0.03
C GLN A 130 23.16 -25.32 0.35
N ALA A 131 24.07 -24.76 -0.45
CA ALA A 131 25.51 -24.83 -0.16
C ALA A 131 25.88 -24.20 1.18
N ASN A 132 25.24 -23.07 1.53
CA ASN A 132 25.42 -22.41 2.82
C ASN A 132 24.95 -23.33 3.97
N ALA A 133 23.75 -23.92 3.85
CA ALA A 133 23.23 -24.85 4.85
C ALA A 133 24.13 -26.08 5.03
N GLU A 134 24.64 -26.66 3.92
CA GLU A 134 25.57 -27.79 3.94
C GLU A 134 26.87 -27.43 4.67
N VAL A 135 27.50 -26.30 4.38
CA VAL A 135 28.73 -25.86 5.02
C VAL A 135 28.52 -25.61 6.52
N HIS A 136 27.41 -25.03 6.95
CA HIS A 136 27.06 -24.87 8.36
C HIS A 136 26.89 -26.21 9.07
N ARG A 137 26.53 -27.28 8.37
CA ARG A 137 26.49 -28.66 8.87
C ARG A 137 27.84 -29.40 8.77
N GLY A 138 28.91 -28.73 8.32
CA GLY A 138 30.25 -29.31 8.18
C GLY A 138 30.46 -30.10 6.88
N ILE A 139 29.54 -30.01 5.92
CA ILE A 139 29.64 -30.69 4.63
C ILE A 139 30.32 -29.78 3.62
N TRP A 140 31.45 -30.24 3.05
CA TRP A 140 32.22 -29.51 2.03
C TRP A 140 31.97 -30.07 0.65
N ASN A 141 30.84 -29.66 0.03
CA ASN A 141 30.43 -30.11 -1.29
C ASN A 141 30.78 -29.07 -2.37
N LYS A 142 31.94 -29.21 -3.01
CA LYS A 142 32.38 -28.35 -4.13
C LYS A 142 31.90 -28.91 -5.45
N SER A 143 30.71 -28.46 -5.89
CA SER A 143 30.06 -28.89 -7.14
C SER A 143 29.56 -27.70 -7.94
N ALA A 144 29.61 -27.83 -9.28
CA ALA A 144 28.94 -26.91 -10.20
C ALA A 144 27.57 -27.41 -10.68
N ALA A 145 27.16 -28.61 -10.23
CA ALA A 145 25.90 -29.23 -10.65
C ALA A 145 24.70 -28.33 -10.26
N GLY A 146 23.82 -28.00 -11.20
CA GLY A 146 22.64 -27.16 -10.97
C GLY A 146 22.94 -25.67 -10.76
N SER A 147 24.22 -25.23 -10.75
CA SER A 147 24.59 -23.82 -10.62
C SER A 147 24.72 -23.16 -11.97
N HIS A 148 24.09 -21.99 -12.13
CA HIS A 148 24.04 -21.26 -13.39
C HIS A 148 24.36 -19.78 -13.22
N GLU A 149 24.87 -19.16 -14.30
CA GLU A 149 24.89 -17.70 -14.43
C GLU A 149 23.48 -17.21 -14.86
N VAL A 150 23.12 -15.99 -14.47
CA VAL A 150 21.83 -15.38 -14.88
C VAL A 150 21.87 -14.82 -16.30
N ARG A 151 23.05 -14.53 -16.86
CA ARG A 151 23.18 -14.03 -18.23
C ARG A 151 22.55 -14.98 -19.24
N GLY A 152 21.67 -14.44 -20.10
CA GLY A 152 20.94 -15.20 -21.12
C GLY A 152 19.81 -16.08 -20.58
N LYS A 153 19.54 -16.06 -19.26
CA LYS A 153 18.38 -16.73 -18.67
C LYS A 153 17.13 -15.88 -18.82
N LYS A 154 15.98 -16.53 -18.97
CA LYS A 154 14.70 -15.87 -19.09
C LYS A 154 14.07 -15.63 -17.73
N LEU A 155 13.80 -14.35 -17.44
CA LEU A 155 13.01 -13.93 -16.28
C LEU A 155 11.56 -13.67 -16.71
N GLY A 156 10.61 -14.41 -16.15
CA GLY A 156 9.17 -14.17 -16.30
C GLY A 156 8.63 -13.36 -15.13
N ILE A 157 8.03 -12.21 -15.42
CA ILE A 157 7.43 -11.32 -14.43
C ILE A 157 5.90 -11.40 -14.58
N ILE A 158 5.19 -11.81 -13.53
CA ILE A 158 3.72 -11.81 -13.48
C ILE A 158 3.26 -10.58 -12.70
N GLY A 159 2.65 -9.61 -13.40
CA GLY A 159 2.33 -8.28 -12.88
C GLY A 159 3.43 -7.27 -13.21
N TYR A 160 3.25 -6.49 -14.28
CA TYR A 160 4.21 -5.49 -14.74
C TYR A 160 3.85 -4.09 -14.25
N GLY A 161 3.61 -3.99 -12.92
CA GLY A 161 3.40 -2.74 -12.20
C GLY A 161 4.73 -2.07 -11.80
N HIS A 162 4.71 -1.25 -10.76
CA HIS A 162 5.90 -0.49 -10.30
C HIS A 162 7.08 -1.40 -9.92
N ILE A 163 6.83 -2.49 -9.19
CA ILE A 163 7.89 -3.41 -8.76
C ILE A 163 8.37 -4.25 -9.95
N GLY A 164 7.45 -4.85 -10.71
CA GLY A 164 7.80 -5.69 -11.85
C GLY A 164 8.60 -4.95 -12.92
N SER A 165 8.23 -3.71 -13.26
CA SER A 165 8.98 -2.89 -14.21
C SER A 165 10.36 -2.46 -13.66
N GLN A 166 10.45 -2.15 -12.37
CA GLN A 166 11.76 -1.86 -11.75
C GLN A 166 12.67 -3.09 -11.75
N LEU A 167 12.13 -4.27 -11.41
CA LEU A 167 12.88 -5.53 -11.49
C LEU A 167 13.37 -5.81 -12.91
N SER A 168 12.54 -5.55 -13.94
CA SER A 168 12.92 -5.79 -15.33
C SER A 168 14.17 -5.00 -15.73
N ILE A 169 14.26 -3.72 -15.35
CA ILE A 169 15.38 -2.85 -15.66
C ILE A 169 16.67 -3.34 -15.00
N ILE A 170 16.62 -3.70 -13.71
CA ILE A 170 17.83 -4.15 -13.00
C ILE A 170 18.24 -5.57 -13.43
N ALA A 171 17.31 -6.44 -13.78
CA ALA A 171 17.61 -7.77 -14.31
C ALA A 171 18.25 -7.73 -15.71
N GLU A 172 17.76 -6.84 -16.57
CA GLU A 172 18.36 -6.59 -17.89
C GLU A 172 19.83 -6.19 -17.76
N SER A 173 20.18 -5.37 -16.76
CA SER A 173 21.58 -4.93 -16.56
C SER A 173 22.55 -6.09 -16.27
N LEU A 174 22.02 -7.24 -15.80
CA LEU A 174 22.77 -8.48 -15.61
C LEU A 174 22.72 -9.41 -16.83
N GLY A 175 22.10 -8.98 -17.93
CA GLY A 175 22.01 -9.74 -19.18
C GLY A 175 20.90 -10.80 -19.19
N MET A 176 19.89 -10.69 -18.34
CA MET A 176 18.68 -11.52 -18.41
C MET A 176 17.78 -11.10 -19.58
N ASP A 177 17.10 -12.06 -20.22
CA ASP A 177 16.03 -11.82 -21.21
C ASP A 177 14.69 -11.75 -20.46
N VAL A 178 14.09 -10.55 -20.39
CA VAL A 178 12.92 -10.32 -19.54
C VAL A 178 11.64 -10.48 -20.34
N HIS A 179 10.74 -11.31 -19.81
CA HIS A 179 9.40 -11.52 -20.32
C HIS A 179 8.39 -11.17 -19.22
N PHE A 180 7.25 -10.60 -19.58
CA PHE A 180 6.23 -10.31 -18.58
C PHE A 180 4.81 -10.62 -19.07
N TYR A 181 3.94 -10.94 -18.13
CA TYR A 181 2.50 -11.05 -18.32
C TYR A 181 1.78 -10.08 -17.39
N ASP A 182 0.83 -9.35 -17.93
CA ASP A 182 -0.09 -8.48 -17.18
C ASP A 182 -1.49 -8.61 -17.81
N ILE A 183 -2.53 -8.38 -17.01
CA ILE A 183 -3.92 -8.36 -17.49
C ILE A 183 -4.21 -7.15 -18.39
N GLU A 184 -3.37 -6.13 -18.31
CA GLU A 184 -3.42 -4.92 -19.12
C GLU A 184 -2.24 -4.88 -20.10
N ASN A 185 -2.43 -4.16 -21.21
CA ASN A 185 -1.29 -3.83 -22.07
C ASN A 185 -0.42 -2.79 -21.38
N LYS A 186 0.84 -3.15 -21.11
CA LYS A 186 1.82 -2.26 -20.49
C LYS A 186 2.88 -1.88 -21.49
N LEU A 187 3.41 -0.67 -21.33
CA LEU A 187 4.57 -0.23 -22.08
C LEU A 187 5.81 -1.00 -21.59
N PRO A 188 6.46 -1.80 -22.44
CA PRO A 188 7.67 -2.52 -22.03
C PRO A 188 8.85 -1.54 -21.85
N LEU A 189 9.67 -1.78 -20.83
CA LEU A 189 10.88 -1.02 -20.55
C LEU A 189 12.11 -1.87 -20.88
N GLY A 190 13.15 -1.26 -21.46
CA GLY A 190 14.38 -1.96 -21.83
C GLY A 190 14.14 -3.11 -22.81
N ASN A 191 14.68 -4.29 -22.50
CA ASN A 191 14.53 -5.50 -23.30
C ASN A 191 13.26 -6.31 -22.99
N ALA A 192 12.43 -5.86 -22.03
CA ALA A 192 11.25 -6.59 -21.59
C ALA A 192 10.23 -6.80 -22.72
N LYS A 193 9.64 -7.99 -22.79
CA LYS A 193 8.65 -8.37 -23.82
C LYS A 193 7.37 -8.86 -23.15
N GLN A 194 6.23 -8.26 -23.50
CA GLN A 194 4.95 -8.78 -23.05
C GLN A 194 4.60 -10.04 -23.82
N VAL A 195 4.35 -11.14 -23.10
CA VAL A 195 3.87 -12.40 -23.69
C VAL A 195 2.35 -12.38 -23.83
N ARG A 196 1.82 -13.25 -24.70
CA ARG A 196 0.38 -13.29 -25.03
C ARG A 196 -0.47 -13.97 -23.97
N SER A 197 0.11 -14.91 -23.24
CA SER A 197 -0.60 -15.67 -22.22
C SER A 197 0.31 -16.00 -21.03
N LEU A 198 -0.32 -16.30 -19.89
CA LEU A 198 0.39 -16.76 -18.70
C LEU A 198 1.11 -18.10 -18.94
N GLU A 199 0.47 -19.02 -19.69
CA GLU A 199 1.01 -20.34 -20.01
C GLU A 199 2.30 -20.23 -20.84
N GLU A 200 2.38 -19.28 -21.79
CA GLU A 200 3.58 -18.98 -22.56
C GLU A 200 4.74 -18.57 -21.63
N LEU A 201 4.45 -17.69 -20.65
CA LEU A 201 5.46 -17.27 -19.69
C LEU A 201 5.94 -18.44 -18.82
N LEU A 202 5.01 -19.19 -18.23
CA LEU A 202 5.32 -20.28 -17.31
C LEU A 202 6.18 -21.37 -17.98
N SER A 203 5.85 -21.73 -19.21
CA SER A 203 6.57 -22.81 -19.93
C SER A 203 7.93 -22.42 -20.48
N SER A 204 8.21 -21.12 -20.64
CA SER A 204 9.41 -20.64 -21.31
C SER A 204 10.48 -20.04 -20.39
N CYS A 205 10.11 -19.58 -19.19
CA CYS A 205 11.02 -18.85 -18.32
C CYS A 205 11.79 -19.75 -17.33
N ASP A 206 13.05 -19.40 -17.08
CA ASP A 206 13.91 -20.10 -16.11
C ASP A 206 13.62 -19.67 -14.67
N VAL A 207 13.21 -18.42 -14.49
CA VAL A 207 12.79 -17.82 -13.22
C VAL A 207 11.43 -17.16 -13.43
N VAL A 208 10.50 -17.35 -12.50
CA VAL A 208 9.19 -16.69 -12.49
C VAL A 208 9.03 -15.93 -11.17
N SER A 209 8.75 -14.63 -11.27
CA SER A 209 8.55 -13.73 -10.12
C SER A 209 7.17 -13.11 -10.15
N LEU A 210 6.51 -13.08 -8.98
CA LEU A 210 5.14 -12.63 -8.81
C LEU A 210 5.10 -11.21 -8.24
N HIS A 211 4.36 -10.30 -8.88
CA HIS A 211 4.19 -8.89 -8.49
C HIS A 211 2.74 -8.44 -8.67
N VAL A 212 1.81 -9.26 -8.24
CA VAL A 212 0.36 -9.01 -8.34
C VAL A 212 -0.25 -8.67 -6.98
N PRO A 213 -1.33 -7.85 -6.94
CA PRO A 213 -2.06 -7.58 -5.71
C PRO A 213 -2.83 -8.81 -5.23
N GLU A 214 -3.31 -8.78 -3.98
CA GLU A 214 -4.25 -9.74 -3.45
C GLU A 214 -5.67 -9.41 -3.90
N LEU A 215 -6.21 -10.22 -4.78
CA LEU A 215 -7.57 -10.12 -5.33
C LEU A 215 -8.19 -11.52 -5.40
N PRO A 216 -9.52 -11.65 -5.51
CA PRO A 216 -10.16 -12.93 -5.76
C PRO A 216 -9.60 -13.66 -7.00
N SER A 217 -9.22 -12.91 -8.04
CA SER A 217 -8.65 -13.43 -9.28
C SER A 217 -7.19 -13.87 -9.18
N THR A 218 -6.45 -13.41 -8.18
CA THR A 218 -5.04 -13.75 -7.96
C THR A 218 -4.84 -14.76 -6.82
N LYS A 219 -5.91 -15.11 -6.10
CA LYS A 219 -5.86 -16.17 -5.09
C LYS A 219 -5.53 -17.51 -5.73
N ASN A 220 -4.51 -18.18 -5.20
CA ASN A 220 -3.97 -19.42 -5.76
C ASN A 220 -3.66 -19.31 -7.26
N LEU A 221 -3.19 -18.15 -7.69
CA LEU A 221 -2.76 -17.94 -9.07
C LEU A 221 -1.74 -19.00 -9.49
N MET A 222 -0.78 -19.32 -8.61
CA MET A 222 0.16 -20.42 -8.77
C MET A 222 -0.33 -21.63 -7.98
N ASN A 223 -1.34 -22.32 -8.53
CA ASN A 223 -1.85 -23.59 -8.05
C ASN A 223 -1.03 -24.78 -8.61
N ALA A 224 -1.37 -25.99 -8.22
CA ALA A 224 -0.67 -27.22 -8.66
C ALA A 224 -0.58 -27.34 -10.20
N GLU A 225 -1.65 -27.01 -10.92
CA GLU A 225 -1.69 -27.09 -12.39
C GLU A 225 -0.69 -26.11 -13.02
N ARG A 226 -0.66 -24.86 -12.59
CA ARG A 226 0.25 -23.83 -13.11
C ARG A 226 1.69 -24.06 -12.69
N ILE A 227 1.92 -24.57 -11.48
CA ILE A 227 3.26 -24.98 -11.04
C ILE A 227 3.77 -26.14 -11.92
N ALA A 228 2.91 -27.06 -12.31
CA ALA A 228 3.28 -28.13 -13.24
C ALA A 228 3.62 -27.63 -14.67
N GLN A 229 3.07 -26.48 -15.09
CA GLN A 229 3.38 -25.84 -16.37
C GLN A 229 4.73 -25.12 -16.39
N LEU A 230 5.31 -24.81 -15.22
CA LEU A 230 6.63 -24.20 -15.15
C LEU A 230 7.67 -25.06 -15.87
N LYS A 231 8.71 -24.43 -16.40
CA LYS A 231 9.84 -25.12 -16.99
C LYS A 231 10.46 -26.09 -15.97
N GLN A 232 10.93 -27.25 -16.41
CA GLN A 232 11.65 -28.19 -15.54
C GLN A 232 12.88 -27.51 -14.95
N GLY A 233 13.01 -27.54 -13.61
CA GLY A 233 14.09 -26.89 -12.89
C GLY A 233 13.94 -25.36 -12.80
N ALA A 234 12.73 -24.82 -13.00
CA ALA A 234 12.48 -23.38 -12.83
C ALA A 234 12.60 -22.95 -11.36
N ILE A 235 12.81 -21.64 -11.17
CA ILE A 235 12.80 -20.98 -9.87
C ILE A 235 11.53 -20.15 -9.74
N LEU A 236 10.84 -20.23 -8.60
CA LEU A 236 9.65 -19.46 -8.30
C LEU A 236 9.90 -18.47 -7.15
N ILE A 237 9.56 -17.19 -7.36
CA ILE A 237 9.74 -16.15 -6.35
C ILE A 237 8.40 -15.48 -6.06
N ASN A 238 8.05 -15.36 -4.78
CA ASN A 238 6.88 -14.65 -4.30
C ASN A 238 7.23 -13.66 -3.19
N ALA A 239 7.42 -12.42 -3.55
CA ALA A 239 7.51 -11.26 -2.65
C ALA A 239 6.29 -10.32 -2.85
N ALA A 240 5.13 -10.87 -3.28
CA ALA A 240 3.91 -10.11 -3.55
C ALA A 240 2.87 -10.27 -2.43
N ARG A 241 2.11 -11.40 -2.43
CA ARG A 241 1.09 -11.73 -1.42
C ARG A 241 1.06 -13.23 -1.17
N GLY A 242 0.89 -13.63 0.08
CA GLY A 242 0.96 -15.04 0.49
C GLY A 242 -0.10 -15.92 -0.15
N THR A 243 -1.30 -15.41 -0.36
CA THR A 243 -2.42 -16.15 -0.96
C THR A 243 -2.28 -16.43 -2.46
N VAL A 244 -1.26 -15.86 -3.11
CA VAL A 244 -1.06 -16.01 -4.57
C VAL A 244 -0.49 -17.38 -4.94
N VAL A 245 0.26 -18.02 -4.04
CA VAL A 245 0.88 -19.33 -4.25
C VAL A 245 0.23 -20.38 -3.34
N ASP A 246 -0.12 -21.53 -3.92
CA ASP A 246 -0.46 -22.72 -3.18
C ASP A 246 0.84 -23.34 -2.60
N ILE A 247 1.05 -23.15 -1.32
CA ILE A 247 2.28 -23.55 -0.61
C ILE A 247 2.47 -25.06 -0.58
N ASP A 248 1.38 -25.84 -0.45
CA ASP A 248 1.46 -27.29 -0.43
C ASP A 248 1.82 -27.83 -1.82
N ALA A 249 1.23 -27.27 -2.88
CA ALA A 249 1.56 -27.59 -4.25
C ALA A 249 3.02 -27.25 -4.59
N LEU A 250 3.53 -26.12 -4.10
CA LEU A 250 4.93 -25.73 -4.26
C LEU A 250 5.87 -26.71 -3.54
N ALA A 251 5.55 -27.08 -2.29
CA ALA A 251 6.32 -28.05 -1.51
C ALA A 251 6.39 -29.39 -2.21
N GLN A 252 5.28 -29.87 -2.79
CA GLN A 252 5.26 -31.11 -3.55
C GLN A 252 6.13 -31.01 -4.82
N ALA A 253 6.07 -29.88 -5.55
CA ALA A 253 6.86 -29.67 -6.76
C ALA A 253 8.38 -29.58 -6.47
N LEU A 254 8.77 -29.02 -5.32
CA LEU A 254 10.15 -29.03 -4.85
C LEU A 254 10.63 -30.45 -4.52
N LYS A 255 9.80 -31.23 -3.82
CA LYS A 255 10.09 -32.61 -3.47
C LYS A 255 10.27 -33.51 -4.69
N ASP A 256 9.44 -33.28 -5.73
CA ASP A 256 9.49 -34.05 -6.99
C ASP A 256 10.61 -33.56 -7.93
N GLY A 257 11.37 -32.52 -7.54
CA GLY A 257 12.42 -31.93 -8.36
C GLY A 257 11.92 -31.21 -9.61
N LYS A 258 10.63 -30.89 -9.67
CA LYS A 258 10.04 -30.06 -10.74
C LYS A 258 10.52 -28.62 -10.65
N ILE A 259 10.62 -28.08 -9.43
CA ILE A 259 11.13 -26.75 -9.10
C ILE A 259 12.53 -26.89 -8.53
N HIS A 260 13.48 -26.12 -9.06
CA HIS A 260 14.87 -26.15 -8.60
C HIS A 260 15.04 -25.45 -7.23
N GLY A 261 14.31 -24.36 -7.02
CA GLY A 261 14.33 -23.62 -5.77
C GLY A 261 13.23 -22.56 -5.75
N ALA A 262 12.98 -21.99 -4.59
CA ALA A 262 12.01 -20.92 -4.43
C ALA A 262 12.48 -19.88 -3.44
N ALA A 263 11.98 -18.63 -3.58
CA ALA A 263 12.08 -17.60 -2.55
C ALA A 263 10.67 -17.10 -2.20
N ILE A 264 10.32 -17.17 -0.93
CA ILE A 264 9.00 -16.84 -0.43
C ILE A 264 9.15 -15.86 0.74
N ASP A 265 8.75 -14.63 0.51
CA ASP A 265 8.77 -13.54 1.51
C ASP A 265 7.42 -13.36 2.21
N VAL A 266 6.34 -13.90 1.64
CA VAL A 266 4.94 -13.71 2.07
C VAL A 266 4.19 -15.03 2.16
N PHE A 267 3.32 -15.18 3.17
CA PHE A 267 2.65 -16.43 3.46
C PHE A 267 1.14 -16.24 3.65
N PRO A 268 0.31 -17.28 3.37
CA PRO A 268 -1.14 -17.21 3.63
C PRO A 268 -1.47 -16.97 5.11
N ILE A 269 -0.64 -17.48 6.01
CA ILE A 269 -0.73 -17.28 7.45
C ILE A 269 0.65 -16.82 7.93
N GLU A 270 0.71 -15.59 8.45
CA GLU A 270 1.92 -14.98 8.98
C GLU A 270 1.80 -14.84 10.50
N PRO A 271 2.86 -15.16 11.28
CA PRO A 271 2.87 -14.97 12.74
C PRO A 271 2.58 -13.51 13.13
N ALA A 272 1.69 -13.31 14.08
CA ALA A 272 1.37 -11.98 14.58
C ALA A 272 2.49 -11.38 15.44
N SER A 273 3.36 -12.21 16.01
CA SER A 273 4.45 -11.79 16.86
C SER A 273 5.69 -12.67 16.72
N ILE A 274 6.84 -12.16 17.20
CA ILE A 274 8.11 -12.90 17.21
C ILE A 274 8.08 -14.17 18.11
N ASN A 275 7.11 -14.25 19.02
CA ASN A 275 6.96 -15.39 19.94
C ASN A 275 6.06 -16.49 19.35
N GLU A 276 5.42 -16.26 18.23
CA GLU A 276 4.60 -17.23 17.53
C GLU A 276 5.45 -18.03 16.55
N GLU A 277 5.34 -19.36 16.59
CA GLU A 277 6.10 -20.21 15.70
C GLU A 277 5.58 -20.10 14.27
N PHE A 278 6.48 -19.83 13.34
CA PHE A 278 6.18 -19.90 11.91
C PHE A 278 6.11 -21.36 11.46
N VAL A 279 4.98 -21.78 10.91
CA VAL A 279 4.74 -23.14 10.43
C VAL A 279 4.55 -23.13 8.92
N SER A 280 5.39 -23.89 8.20
CA SER A 280 5.27 -24.05 6.75
C SER A 280 5.98 -25.34 6.32
N PRO A 281 5.43 -26.09 5.35
CA PRO A 281 6.12 -27.26 4.77
C PRO A 281 7.41 -26.87 4.03
N LEU A 282 7.58 -25.61 3.65
CA LEU A 282 8.77 -25.13 2.96
C LEU A 282 10.02 -25.10 3.84
N ARG A 283 9.88 -25.14 5.17
CA ARG A 283 11.01 -25.15 6.12
C ARG A 283 11.93 -26.38 5.99
N GLU A 284 11.48 -27.43 5.33
CA GLU A 284 12.24 -28.67 5.14
C GLU A 284 13.25 -28.61 3.98
N PHE A 285 13.22 -27.52 3.17
CA PHE A 285 14.00 -27.43 1.93
C PHE A 285 15.16 -26.44 2.06
N ASP A 286 16.40 -26.94 1.97
CA ASP A 286 17.61 -26.09 1.97
C ASP A 286 17.76 -25.23 0.69
N ASN A 287 17.09 -25.60 -0.40
CA ASN A 287 17.05 -24.84 -1.66
C ASN A 287 15.92 -23.82 -1.72
N VAL A 288 15.34 -23.46 -0.58
CA VAL A 288 14.29 -22.43 -0.47
C VAL A 288 14.77 -21.31 0.44
N ILE A 289 14.58 -20.06 0.00
CA ILE A 289 14.78 -18.86 0.81
C ILE A 289 13.43 -18.48 1.41
N LEU A 290 13.36 -18.41 2.75
CA LEU A 290 12.19 -17.95 3.50
C LEU A 290 12.55 -16.67 4.23
N THR A 291 11.77 -15.61 4.01
CA THR A 291 11.96 -14.33 4.71
C THR A 291 10.63 -13.86 5.33
N PRO A 292 10.68 -13.17 6.48
CA PRO A 292 9.48 -12.84 7.26
C PRO A 292 8.84 -11.53 6.78
N HIS A 293 8.40 -11.47 5.51
CA HIS A 293 7.72 -10.34 4.88
C HIS A 293 8.55 -9.04 4.96
N ILE A 294 9.81 -9.12 4.55
CA ILE A 294 10.78 -8.03 4.64
C ILE A 294 11.07 -7.32 3.31
N GLY A 295 10.41 -7.69 2.22
CA GLY A 295 10.66 -7.10 0.89
C GLY A 295 10.66 -5.58 0.88
N GLY A 296 9.76 -4.96 1.65
CA GLY A 296 9.69 -3.51 1.82
C GLY A 296 10.38 -2.95 3.06
N SER A 297 11.16 -3.76 3.79
CA SER A 297 11.70 -3.41 5.12
C SER A 297 13.16 -2.94 5.05
N THR A 298 13.45 -1.91 4.27
CA THR A 298 14.75 -1.23 4.26
C THR A 298 14.65 0.13 4.94
N ALA A 299 15.79 0.69 5.37
CA ALA A 299 15.85 2.00 6.02
C ALA A 299 15.29 3.09 5.09
N GLU A 300 15.70 3.07 3.82
CA GLU A 300 15.27 4.01 2.80
C GLU A 300 13.77 3.90 2.50
N ALA A 301 13.24 2.67 2.44
CA ALA A 301 11.80 2.47 2.26
C ALA A 301 11.00 3.02 3.44
N GLN A 302 11.44 2.78 4.68
CA GLN A 302 10.76 3.31 5.86
C GLN A 302 10.80 4.84 5.91
N GLU A 303 11.93 5.45 5.56
CA GLU A 303 12.06 6.90 5.44
C GLU A 303 11.11 7.47 4.39
N ASN A 304 11.11 6.92 3.18
CA ASN A 304 10.25 7.35 2.07
C ASN A 304 8.77 7.15 2.38
N ILE A 305 8.38 6.03 3.01
CA ILE A 305 7.01 5.79 3.48
C ILE A 305 6.59 6.88 4.48
N GLY A 306 7.50 7.25 5.39
CA GLY A 306 7.27 8.32 6.36
C GLY A 306 6.95 9.65 5.67
N PHE A 307 7.79 10.07 4.73
CA PHE A 307 7.56 11.29 3.93
C PHE A 307 6.26 11.22 3.13
N GLU A 308 5.98 10.10 2.45
CA GLU A 308 4.83 9.97 1.57
C GLU A 308 3.51 10.08 2.34
N VAL A 309 3.32 9.28 3.39
CA VAL A 309 2.04 9.24 4.13
C VAL A 309 1.84 10.53 4.95
N ALA A 310 2.87 11.02 5.63
CA ALA A 310 2.78 12.28 6.37
C ALA A 310 2.53 13.47 5.43
N GLY A 311 3.15 13.49 4.25
CA GLY A 311 2.89 14.49 3.20
C GLY A 311 1.44 14.47 2.71
N LYS A 312 0.81 13.29 2.59
CA LYS A 312 -0.61 13.13 2.25
C LYS A 312 -1.51 13.67 3.38
N PHE A 313 -1.16 13.41 4.62
CA PHE A 313 -1.87 13.98 5.78
C PHE A 313 -1.83 15.51 5.76
N VAL A 314 -0.64 16.09 5.55
CA VAL A 314 -0.47 17.53 5.46
C VAL A 314 -1.32 18.12 4.35
N LYS A 315 -1.25 17.57 3.13
CA LYS A 315 -2.05 18.02 1.99
C LYS A 315 -3.55 17.92 2.25
N TYR A 316 -4.03 16.82 2.81
CA TYR A 316 -5.45 16.69 3.13
C TYR A 316 -5.89 17.65 4.25
N SER A 317 -5.07 17.83 5.25
CA SER A 317 -5.35 18.78 6.33
C SER A 317 -5.37 20.24 5.87
N ASP A 318 -4.39 20.62 5.05
CA ASP A 318 -4.16 22.02 4.66
C ASP A 318 -5.02 22.44 3.47
N ASN A 319 -5.23 21.57 2.47
CA ASN A 319 -5.97 21.95 1.27
C ASN A 319 -7.10 21.00 0.87
N GLY A 320 -7.29 19.86 1.56
CA GLY A 320 -8.37 18.91 1.27
C GLY A 320 -8.08 17.92 0.15
N SER A 321 -6.84 17.84 -0.40
CA SER A 321 -6.51 16.88 -1.45
C SER A 321 -6.62 15.44 -0.97
N THR A 322 -7.32 14.61 -1.73
CA THR A 322 -7.51 13.16 -1.49
C THR A 322 -6.73 12.30 -2.46
N LEU A 323 -5.74 12.87 -3.14
CA LEU A 323 -4.92 12.18 -4.13
C LEU A 323 -4.29 10.91 -3.55
N SER A 324 -4.43 9.80 -4.27
CA SER A 324 -4.01 8.45 -3.86
C SER A 324 -4.64 7.94 -2.56
N SER A 325 -5.83 8.40 -2.22
CA SER A 325 -6.66 7.75 -1.19
C SER A 325 -7.21 6.41 -1.71
N VAL A 326 -7.18 5.37 -0.88
CA VAL A 326 -7.57 4.02 -1.29
C VAL A 326 -9.08 3.75 -1.22
N ASN A 327 -9.83 4.58 -0.50
CA ASN A 327 -11.26 4.37 -0.25
C ASN A 327 -12.13 5.57 -0.62
N PHE A 328 -11.56 6.62 -1.17
CA PHE A 328 -12.24 7.91 -1.38
C PHE A 328 -12.11 8.40 -2.82
N PRO A 329 -13.05 9.21 -3.34
CA PRO A 329 -12.85 9.90 -4.61
C PRO A 329 -11.58 10.76 -4.59
N GLU A 330 -10.73 10.61 -5.60
CA GLU A 330 -9.46 11.34 -5.67
C GLU A 330 -9.65 12.74 -6.24
N VAL A 331 -9.19 13.75 -5.49
CA VAL A 331 -9.12 15.14 -5.93
C VAL A 331 -7.75 15.69 -5.61
N SER A 332 -7.06 16.19 -6.62
CA SER A 332 -5.84 16.99 -6.48
C SER A 332 -6.21 18.47 -6.51
N LEU A 333 -5.94 19.18 -5.44
CA LEU A 333 -6.36 20.56 -5.26
C LEU A 333 -5.15 21.50 -5.24
N PRO A 334 -5.24 22.67 -5.93
CA PRO A 334 -4.24 23.73 -5.80
C PRO A 334 -4.35 24.41 -4.44
N GLU A 335 -3.39 25.27 -4.12
CA GLU A 335 -3.49 26.23 -3.03
C GLU A 335 -4.66 27.18 -3.28
N HIS A 336 -5.23 27.73 -2.23
CA HIS A 336 -6.46 28.54 -2.27
C HIS A 336 -6.26 29.89 -1.58
N GLU A 337 -5.17 30.56 -1.88
CA GLU A 337 -4.86 31.86 -1.32
C GLU A 337 -5.99 32.89 -1.54
N GLY A 338 -6.31 33.65 -0.50
CA GLY A 338 -7.34 34.70 -0.55
C GLY A 338 -8.78 34.22 -0.52
N THR A 339 -9.05 32.92 -0.50
CA THR A 339 -10.40 32.33 -0.42
C THR A 339 -10.58 31.50 0.85
N LYS A 340 -11.83 31.19 1.19
CA LYS A 340 -12.19 30.16 2.16
C LYS A 340 -12.58 28.91 1.41
N ARG A 341 -11.98 27.79 1.74
CA ARG A 341 -12.25 26.48 1.14
C ARG A 341 -13.20 25.69 2.02
N LEU A 342 -14.34 25.30 1.45
CA LEU A 342 -15.33 24.43 2.08
C LEU A 342 -15.22 23.03 1.48
N LEU A 343 -15.12 22.02 2.34
CA LEU A 343 -15.11 20.61 1.98
C LEU A 343 -16.45 20.02 2.38
N HIS A 344 -17.13 19.34 1.44
CA HIS A 344 -18.40 18.70 1.67
C HIS A 344 -18.40 17.27 1.15
N ILE A 345 -18.59 16.32 2.05
CA ILE A 345 -18.70 14.89 1.76
C ILE A 345 -20.16 14.50 1.95
N HIS A 346 -20.74 13.84 0.95
CA HIS A 346 -22.16 13.53 0.95
C HIS A 346 -22.46 12.17 0.29
N GLU A 347 -23.61 11.62 0.57
CA GLU A 347 -24.14 10.48 -0.18
C GLU A 347 -24.30 10.86 -1.67
N ASN A 348 -23.84 9.97 -2.57
CA ASN A 348 -23.97 10.23 -4.00
C ASN A 348 -25.41 9.99 -4.48
N ARG A 349 -26.25 11.02 -4.34
CA ARG A 349 -27.65 10.98 -4.76
C ARG A 349 -28.07 12.28 -5.46
N PRO A 350 -29.11 12.23 -6.34
CA PRO A 350 -29.57 13.40 -7.06
C PRO A 350 -30.01 14.55 -6.16
N GLY A 351 -29.74 15.79 -6.57
CA GLY A 351 -30.23 17.02 -5.94
C GLY A 351 -29.33 17.61 -4.86
N ILE A 352 -28.32 16.90 -4.35
CA ILE A 352 -27.43 17.44 -3.30
C ILE A 352 -26.63 18.64 -3.81
N LEU A 353 -26.08 18.57 -5.02
CA LEU A 353 -25.33 19.69 -5.61
C LEU A 353 -26.18 20.94 -5.80
N ASN A 354 -27.45 20.78 -6.18
CA ASN A 354 -28.36 21.94 -6.28
C ASN A 354 -28.56 22.61 -4.93
N LYS A 355 -28.80 21.83 -3.86
CA LYS A 355 -28.95 22.35 -2.49
C LYS A 355 -27.67 23.04 -2.02
N LEU A 356 -26.50 22.46 -2.31
CA LEU A 356 -25.22 23.02 -1.98
C LEU A 356 -25.00 24.36 -2.70
N ASN A 357 -25.19 24.42 -4.00
CA ASN A 357 -24.99 25.65 -4.79
C ASN A 357 -26.01 26.75 -4.40
N GLN A 358 -27.23 26.37 -4.04
CA GLN A 358 -28.25 27.30 -3.57
C GLN A 358 -27.83 28.10 -2.32
N ILE A 359 -27.05 27.48 -1.43
CA ILE A 359 -26.51 28.13 -0.21
C ILE A 359 -25.64 29.33 -0.59
N PHE A 360 -24.81 29.22 -1.63
CA PHE A 360 -23.94 30.30 -2.09
C PHE A 360 -24.74 31.39 -2.81
N VAL A 361 -25.74 30.99 -3.59
CA VAL A 361 -26.66 31.93 -4.25
C VAL A 361 -27.40 32.78 -3.21
N GLU A 362 -28.00 32.16 -2.19
CA GLU A 362 -28.70 32.84 -1.10
C GLU A 362 -27.79 33.74 -0.27
N ALA A 363 -26.51 33.37 -0.13
CA ALA A 363 -25.51 34.19 0.55
C ALA A 363 -24.96 35.32 -0.35
N ASN A 364 -25.38 35.40 -1.62
CA ASN A 364 -24.86 36.34 -2.62
C ASN A 364 -23.32 36.29 -2.74
N LEU A 365 -22.76 35.06 -2.74
CA LEU A 365 -21.33 34.80 -2.83
C LEU A 365 -20.97 34.21 -4.18
N ASN A 366 -19.88 34.69 -4.76
CA ASN A 366 -19.28 34.11 -5.93
C ASN A 366 -18.45 32.88 -5.58
N ILE A 367 -18.58 31.80 -6.36
CA ILE A 367 -17.75 30.60 -6.29
C ILE A 367 -16.52 30.85 -7.16
N ALA A 368 -15.34 30.94 -6.54
CA ALA A 368 -14.08 31.14 -7.24
C ALA A 368 -13.62 29.84 -7.93
N ALA A 369 -13.80 28.69 -7.27
CA ALA A 369 -13.54 27.37 -7.84
C ALA A 369 -14.45 26.32 -7.20
N GLN A 370 -14.79 25.29 -7.97
CA GLN A 370 -15.55 24.13 -7.49
C GLN A 370 -14.98 22.86 -8.10
N TYR A 371 -14.69 21.88 -7.25
CA TYR A 371 -14.18 20.57 -7.62
C TYR A 371 -15.15 19.52 -7.13
N LEU A 372 -15.48 18.55 -7.98
CA LEU A 372 -16.35 17.43 -7.64
C LEU A 372 -15.75 16.14 -8.16
N GLN A 373 -15.68 15.16 -7.29
CA GLN A 373 -15.48 13.76 -7.67
C GLN A 373 -16.47 12.88 -6.91
N THR A 374 -16.96 11.85 -7.58
CA THR A 374 -17.93 10.91 -7.02
C THR A 374 -17.50 9.48 -7.26
N ASP A 375 -17.88 8.60 -6.36
CA ASP A 375 -17.95 7.17 -6.59
C ASP A 375 -19.42 6.69 -6.43
N PRO A 376 -19.74 5.41 -6.58
CA PRO A 376 -21.13 4.94 -6.48
C PRO A 376 -21.83 5.25 -5.15
N LYS A 377 -21.09 5.50 -4.05
CA LYS A 377 -21.64 5.68 -2.70
C LYS A 377 -21.58 7.13 -2.22
N ILE A 378 -20.46 7.81 -2.46
CA ILE A 378 -20.22 9.16 -1.92
C ILE A 378 -19.79 10.15 -3.00
N GLY A 379 -20.09 11.42 -2.74
CA GLY A 379 -19.53 12.55 -3.47
C GLY A 379 -18.65 13.40 -2.58
N TYR A 380 -17.57 13.91 -3.13
CA TYR A 380 -16.67 14.85 -2.51
C TYR A 380 -16.63 16.15 -3.29
N VAL A 381 -17.14 17.23 -2.67
CA VAL A 381 -17.18 18.58 -3.27
C VAL A 381 -16.24 19.48 -2.48
N VAL A 382 -15.45 20.25 -3.19
CA VAL A 382 -14.61 21.31 -2.64
C VAL A 382 -15.00 22.61 -3.32
N VAL A 383 -15.30 23.66 -2.53
CA VAL A 383 -15.71 24.96 -3.04
C VAL A 383 -14.84 26.05 -2.42
N ASP A 384 -14.25 26.87 -3.28
CA ASP A 384 -13.50 28.05 -2.90
C ASP A 384 -14.40 29.28 -3.07
N VAL A 385 -14.57 30.05 -2.00
CA VAL A 385 -15.41 31.25 -1.99
C VAL A 385 -14.68 32.46 -1.40
N GLU A 386 -14.96 33.63 -1.96
CA GLU A 386 -14.48 34.89 -1.45
C GLU A 386 -15.39 35.39 -0.32
N THR A 387 -15.03 35.08 0.91
CA THR A 387 -15.75 35.54 2.11
C THR A 387 -14.83 35.73 3.29
N ASN A 388 -15.18 36.66 4.17
CA ASN A 388 -14.47 36.88 5.43
C ASN A 388 -14.88 35.89 6.51
N ASP A 389 -16.11 35.37 6.47
CA ASP A 389 -16.65 34.42 7.44
C ASP A 389 -17.43 33.29 6.72
N ALA A 390 -16.90 32.07 6.83
CA ALA A 390 -17.50 30.87 6.29
C ALA A 390 -18.36 30.08 7.31
N SER A 391 -18.47 30.55 8.55
CA SER A 391 -19.21 29.84 9.62
C SER A 391 -20.69 29.64 9.30
N PRO A 392 -21.41 30.65 8.77
CA PRO A 392 -22.83 30.47 8.38
C PRO A 392 -23.00 29.46 7.25
N LEU A 393 -22.05 29.44 6.30
CA LEU A 393 -22.08 28.52 5.17
C LEU A 393 -21.85 27.08 5.66
N LEU A 394 -20.88 26.88 6.55
CA LEU A 394 -20.59 25.56 7.14
C LEU A 394 -21.82 25.02 7.89
N ALA A 395 -22.53 25.85 8.64
CA ALA A 395 -23.76 25.45 9.35
C ALA A 395 -24.81 24.94 8.37
N LYS A 396 -25.13 25.73 7.32
CA LYS A 396 -26.08 25.35 6.27
C LYS A 396 -25.67 24.09 5.50
N LEU A 397 -24.37 23.92 5.19
CA LEU A 397 -23.87 22.72 4.53
C LEU A 397 -24.09 21.46 5.36
N LYS A 398 -23.95 21.55 6.68
CA LYS A 398 -24.21 20.43 7.61
C LYS A 398 -25.69 20.03 7.68
N GLU A 399 -26.61 20.94 7.39
CA GLU A 399 -28.05 20.73 7.40
C GLU A 399 -28.57 20.06 6.14
N ILE A 400 -27.79 20.00 5.07
CA ILE A 400 -28.19 19.31 3.83
C ILE A 400 -28.38 17.81 4.14
N ASP A 401 -29.59 17.30 3.94
CA ASP A 401 -29.89 15.88 4.07
C ASP A 401 -29.02 15.06 3.10
N GLY A 402 -28.31 14.06 3.65
CA GLY A 402 -27.26 13.28 2.97
C GLY A 402 -25.84 13.83 3.15
N THR A 403 -25.64 14.88 3.93
CA THR A 403 -24.29 15.31 4.33
C THR A 403 -23.68 14.30 5.30
N ILE A 404 -22.53 13.77 4.93
CA ILE A 404 -21.71 12.89 5.79
C ILE A 404 -20.78 13.76 6.65
N ARG A 405 -20.11 14.73 6.02
CA ARG A 405 -19.17 15.63 6.71
C ARG A 405 -19.00 16.94 5.94
N ALA A 406 -18.86 18.03 6.68
CA ALA A 406 -18.48 19.31 6.13
C ALA A 406 -17.38 19.96 6.99
N ARG A 407 -16.40 20.60 6.34
CA ARG A 407 -15.25 21.29 6.97
C ARG A 407 -14.97 22.59 6.24
N VAL A 408 -14.28 23.51 6.93
CA VAL A 408 -13.74 24.74 6.33
C VAL A 408 -12.23 24.75 6.54
N LEU A 409 -11.51 25.12 5.49
CA LEU A 409 -10.08 25.41 5.50
C LEU A 409 -9.86 26.90 5.18
N TYR A 410 -8.74 27.49 5.66
CA TYR A 410 -8.43 28.90 5.39
C TYR A 410 -7.48 29.06 4.23
#